data_255ac971e98a68c33e1f66f728092d04
#
_entry.id   255ac971e98a68c33e1f66f728092d04
#
_cell.length_a   1.000
_cell.length_b   1.000
_cell.length_c   1.000
_cell.angle_alpha   90.00
_cell.angle_beta   90.00
_cell.angle_gamma   90.00
#
_symmetry.space_group_name_H-M   'P 1'
#
loop_
_entity.id
_entity.type
_entity.pdbx_description
1 polymer ?
#
loop_
_entity_poly.entity_id
_entity_poly.type
_entity_poly.pdbx_seq_one_letter_code
_entity_poly.pdbx_strand_id
1 'polypeptide(L)'
;MDPTQAAVAPTGDLPEIRALADQYGALVMVDDSHAVGFVGENGRGSHEYCAVMGRVDIITGTLGKALGGASGGYTAARKEVVEWLRQRSRPYLFSNSLAPAIVAASIKVLEMVESGAELRDRLWSNARLFREKMSAAGFTLAGADHAIIPV
;
A
#
# COMPACT_ATOMS: atom_id res chain seq x y z
N MET A 1 9.98 -5.42 -18.80
CA MET A 1 9.11 -4.63 -17.91
C MET A 1 10.04 -3.73 -17.12
N ASP A 2 9.92 -2.44 -17.26
CA ASP A 2 10.75 -1.46 -16.53
C ASP A 2 10.36 -1.54 -15.04
N PRO A 3 11.29 -1.89 -14.14
CA PRO A 3 10.98 -2.02 -12.72
C PRO A 3 10.53 -0.69 -12.08
N THR A 4 10.76 0.44 -12.73
CA THR A 4 10.31 1.75 -12.23
C THR A 4 8.84 2.01 -12.53
N GLN A 5 8.23 1.34 -13.51
CA GLN A 5 6.81 1.48 -13.82
C GLN A 5 5.90 0.61 -12.94
N ALA A 6 6.40 -0.49 -12.39
CA ALA A 6 5.60 -1.38 -11.55
C ALA A 6 5.28 -0.80 -10.15
N ALA A 7 6.01 0.23 -9.71
CA ALA A 7 5.91 0.74 -8.35
C ALA A 7 4.91 1.87 -8.14
N VAL A 8 4.26 2.41 -9.19
CA VAL A 8 3.59 3.72 -9.09
C VAL A 8 2.15 3.73 -9.63
N ALA A 9 1.66 2.64 -10.16
CA ALA A 9 0.27 2.57 -10.60
C ALA A 9 -0.61 1.94 -9.50
N PRO A 10 -1.72 2.57 -9.09
CA PRO A 10 -2.82 1.81 -8.56
C PRO A 10 -3.13 0.77 -9.63
N THR A 11 -3.02 -0.50 -9.32
CA THR A 11 -3.18 -1.56 -10.30
C THR A 11 -4.63 -1.62 -10.74
N GLY A 12 -4.98 -0.86 -11.80
CA GLY A 12 -6.31 -0.90 -12.41
C GLY A 12 -6.75 -2.32 -12.79
N ASP A 13 -5.79 -3.22 -12.89
CA ASP A 13 -5.99 -4.61 -13.29
C ASP A 13 -6.29 -5.58 -12.12
N LEU A 14 -6.37 -5.10 -10.88
CA LEU A 14 -6.59 -5.97 -9.72
C LEU A 14 -7.93 -6.74 -9.76
N PRO A 15 -9.04 -6.15 -10.25
CA PRO A 15 -10.29 -6.89 -10.47
C PRO A 15 -10.14 -8.04 -11.47
N GLU A 16 -9.44 -7.82 -12.58
CA GLU A 16 -9.17 -8.83 -13.61
C GLU A 16 -8.27 -9.94 -13.10
N ILE A 17 -7.20 -9.58 -12.37
CA ILE A 17 -6.31 -10.54 -11.69
C ILE A 17 -7.12 -11.39 -10.71
N ARG A 18 -8.02 -10.77 -9.95
CA ARG A 18 -8.88 -11.51 -9.01
C ARG A 18 -9.84 -12.45 -9.73
N ALA A 19 -10.42 -12.04 -10.85
CA ALA A 19 -11.30 -12.89 -11.66
C ALA A 19 -10.57 -14.11 -12.22
N LEU A 20 -9.34 -13.92 -12.72
CA LEU A 20 -8.49 -15.01 -13.16
C LEU A 20 -8.12 -15.94 -12.00
N ALA A 21 -7.76 -15.39 -10.85
CA ALA A 21 -7.43 -16.19 -9.68
C ALA A 21 -8.62 -17.05 -9.21
N ASP A 22 -9.84 -16.53 -9.26
CA ASP A 22 -11.05 -17.31 -8.99
C ASP A 22 -11.22 -18.47 -9.98
N GLN A 23 -10.99 -18.21 -11.28
CA GLN A 23 -11.11 -19.23 -12.32
C GLN A 23 -10.12 -20.39 -12.14
N TYR A 24 -8.91 -20.10 -11.67
CA TYR A 24 -7.84 -21.08 -11.53
C TYR A 24 -7.59 -21.55 -10.09
N GLY A 25 -8.39 -21.11 -9.12
CA GLY A 25 -8.22 -21.46 -7.71
C GLY A 25 -6.89 -20.94 -7.12
N ALA A 26 -6.40 -19.82 -7.63
CA ALA A 26 -5.15 -19.21 -7.19
C ALA A 26 -5.35 -18.20 -6.04
N LEU A 27 -4.33 -18.05 -5.22
CA LEU A 27 -4.27 -16.98 -4.23
C LEU A 27 -3.77 -15.67 -4.86
N VAL A 28 -4.30 -14.54 -4.40
CA VAL A 28 -3.84 -13.21 -4.79
C VAL A 28 -3.10 -12.55 -3.65
N MET A 29 -1.86 -12.16 -3.91
CA MET A 29 -1.03 -11.37 -3.00
C MET A 29 -0.78 -10.00 -3.61
N VAL A 30 -0.95 -8.95 -2.80
CA VAL A 30 -0.72 -7.55 -3.19
C VAL A 30 0.29 -6.93 -2.24
N ASP A 31 1.31 -6.29 -2.78
CA ASP A 31 2.19 -5.39 -2.02
C ASP A 31 1.64 -3.97 -2.10
N ASP A 32 1.13 -3.48 -0.99
CA ASP A 32 0.52 -2.16 -0.85
C ASP A 32 1.46 -1.12 -0.23
N SER A 33 2.77 -1.38 -0.26
CA SER A 33 3.77 -0.51 0.35
C SER A 33 3.75 0.94 -0.16
N HIS A 34 3.20 1.20 -1.34
CA HIS A 34 3.04 2.54 -1.92
C HIS A 34 1.58 3.01 -1.98
N ALA A 35 0.66 2.31 -1.32
CA ALA A 35 -0.77 2.64 -1.36
C ALA A 35 -1.39 2.75 0.04
N VAL A 36 -0.99 1.88 0.97
CA VAL A 36 -1.54 1.88 2.33
C VAL A 36 -1.34 3.23 3.02
N GLY A 37 -2.40 3.70 3.68
CA GLY A 37 -2.45 4.96 4.41
C GLY A 37 -3.09 6.12 3.63
N PHE A 38 -3.15 6.08 2.29
CA PHE A 38 -3.67 7.22 1.52
C PHE A 38 -4.42 6.87 0.23
N VAL A 39 -4.26 5.67 -0.33
CA VAL A 39 -5.03 5.21 -1.49
C VAL A 39 -6.34 4.58 -1.03
N GLY A 40 -7.42 4.86 -1.75
CA GLY A 40 -8.79 4.50 -1.35
C GLY A 40 -9.44 5.56 -0.46
N GLU A 41 -10.75 5.49 -0.31
CA GLU A 41 -11.56 6.46 0.44
C GLU A 41 -11.11 6.54 1.92
N ASN A 42 -10.84 5.39 2.52
CA ASN A 42 -10.41 5.29 3.92
C ASN A 42 -8.89 5.08 4.07
N GLY A 43 -8.12 5.14 2.97
CA GLY A 43 -6.68 4.93 2.99
C GLY A 43 -6.27 3.47 3.20
N ARG A 44 -7.15 2.52 2.87
CA ARG A 44 -6.89 1.09 3.06
C ARG A 44 -6.03 0.48 1.98
N GLY A 45 -5.76 1.21 0.89
CA GLY A 45 -4.84 0.79 -0.16
C GLY A 45 -5.53 0.34 -1.44
N SER A 46 -4.77 -0.37 -2.29
CA SER A 46 -5.18 -0.74 -3.64
C SER A 46 -6.45 -1.59 -3.69
N HIS A 47 -6.64 -2.50 -2.74
CA HIS A 47 -7.82 -3.38 -2.70
C HIS A 47 -9.13 -2.62 -2.39
N GLU A 48 -9.05 -1.52 -1.63
CA GLU A 48 -10.18 -0.60 -1.44
C GLU A 48 -10.43 0.20 -2.71
N TYR A 49 -9.37 0.81 -3.27
CA TYR A 49 -9.45 1.61 -4.48
C TYR A 49 -10.04 0.83 -5.67
N CYS A 50 -9.65 -0.42 -5.83
CA CYS A 50 -10.13 -1.31 -6.89
C CYS A 50 -11.45 -2.04 -6.56
N ALA A 51 -12.11 -1.72 -5.44
CA ALA A 51 -13.36 -2.34 -5.01
C ALA A 51 -13.31 -3.89 -4.87
N VAL A 52 -12.16 -4.43 -4.48
CA VAL A 52 -11.96 -5.87 -4.24
C VAL A 52 -11.65 -6.18 -2.76
N MET A 53 -12.18 -5.36 -1.85
CA MET A 53 -12.08 -5.60 -0.41
C MET A 53 -12.56 -7.01 -0.03
N GLY A 54 -11.78 -7.68 0.83
CA GLY A 54 -12.09 -9.05 1.28
C GLY A 54 -11.79 -10.14 0.25
N ARG A 55 -11.33 -9.80 -0.94
CA ARG A 55 -11.01 -10.74 -2.03
C ARG A 55 -9.52 -10.91 -2.29
N VAL A 56 -8.67 -10.15 -1.62
CA VAL A 56 -7.21 -10.33 -1.65
C VAL A 56 -6.83 -11.24 -0.48
N ASP A 57 -6.06 -12.29 -0.77
CA ASP A 57 -5.74 -13.32 0.22
C ASP A 57 -4.58 -12.90 1.15
N ILE A 58 -3.61 -12.17 0.61
CA ILE A 58 -2.42 -11.73 1.32
C ILE A 58 -2.12 -10.28 0.92
N ILE A 59 -1.97 -9.42 1.90
CA ILE A 59 -1.55 -8.03 1.71
C ILE A 59 -0.25 -7.81 2.46
N THR A 60 0.76 -7.30 1.78
CA THR A 60 1.99 -6.82 2.42
C THR A 60 2.04 -5.29 2.38
N GLY A 61 2.70 -4.71 3.35
CA GLY A 61 2.88 -3.28 3.42
C GLY A 61 4.08 -2.90 4.27
N THR A 62 4.48 -1.65 4.16
CA THR A 62 5.60 -1.10 4.94
C THR A 62 5.10 -0.11 5.98
N LEU A 63 5.76 -0.09 7.12
CA LEU A 63 5.55 0.91 8.18
C LEU A 63 6.46 2.14 7.99
N GLY A 64 7.43 2.08 7.07
CA GLY A 64 8.46 3.09 6.88
C GLY A 64 8.19 4.12 5.78
N LYS A 65 6.98 4.22 5.24
CA LYS A 65 6.60 5.17 4.19
C LYS A 65 5.44 6.05 4.64
N ALA A 66 4.28 5.97 4.01
CA ALA A 66 3.12 6.81 4.33
C ALA A 66 2.62 6.63 5.78
N LEU A 67 2.79 5.44 6.36
CA LEU A 67 2.46 5.19 7.76
C LEU A 67 3.49 5.77 8.76
N GLY A 68 4.60 6.36 8.30
CA GLY A 68 5.51 7.17 9.11
C GLY A 68 6.29 6.46 10.23
N GLY A 69 6.23 5.15 10.30
CA GLY A 69 6.76 4.36 11.41
C GLY A 69 8.23 3.95 11.26
N ALA A 70 9.16 4.80 10.99
CA ALA A 70 10.61 4.61 10.95
C ALA A 70 11.13 3.32 10.26
N SER A 71 10.63 2.14 10.58
CA SER A 71 11.07 0.86 9.98
C SER A 71 10.03 -0.25 10.13
N GLY A 72 10.23 -1.33 9.39
CA GLY A 72 9.43 -2.53 9.46
C GLY A 72 8.35 -2.61 8.38
N GLY A 73 7.69 -3.73 8.39
CA GLY A 73 6.57 -4.04 7.51
C GLY A 73 5.65 -5.06 8.14
N TYR A 74 4.60 -5.39 7.43
CA TYR A 74 3.61 -6.35 7.89
C TYR A 74 3.09 -7.21 6.76
N THR A 75 2.54 -8.35 7.13
CA THR A 75 1.71 -9.18 6.26
C THR A 75 0.36 -9.37 6.93
N ALA A 76 -0.70 -9.00 6.22
CA ALA A 76 -2.08 -9.21 6.63
C ALA A 76 -2.68 -10.31 5.75
N ALA A 77 -3.21 -11.35 6.38
CA ALA A 77 -3.79 -12.51 5.70
C ALA A 77 -4.71 -13.27 6.66
N ARG A 78 -5.34 -14.34 6.17
CA ARG A 78 -6.06 -15.28 7.03
C ARG A 78 -5.12 -15.88 8.08
N LYS A 79 -5.69 -16.26 9.22
CA LYS A 79 -4.96 -16.77 10.39
C LYS A 79 -3.98 -17.90 10.02
N GLU A 80 -4.41 -18.84 9.21
CA GLU A 80 -3.61 -20.01 8.81
C GLU A 80 -2.34 -19.60 8.05
N VAL A 81 -2.46 -18.59 7.18
CA VAL A 81 -1.30 -18.03 6.45
C VAL A 81 -0.34 -17.34 7.41
N VAL A 82 -0.86 -16.52 8.32
CA VAL A 82 -0.04 -15.79 9.31
C VAL A 82 0.68 -16.77 10.25
N GLU A 83 -0.01 -17.80 10.73
CA GLU A 83 0.61 -18.83 11.58
C GLU A 83 1.69 -19.61 10.84
N TRP A 84 1.45 -19.94 9.56
CA TRP A 84 2.47 -20.58 8.73
C TRP A 84 3.69 -19.70 8.52
N LEU A 85 3.51 -18.41 8.23
CA LEU A 85 4.60 -17.46 8.07
C LEU A 85 5.43 -17.31 9.34
N ARG A 86 4.82 -17.31 10.50
CA ARG A 86 5.52 -17.29 11.80
C ARG A 86 6.45 -18.47 12.02
N GLN A 87 6.17 -19.62 11.39
CA GLN A 87 6.97 -20.83 11.51
C GLN A 87 7.99 -21.00 10.37
N ARG A 88 7.80 -20.32 9.24
CA ARG A 88 8.55 -20.60 8.01
C ARG A 88 9.19 -19.39 7.37
N SER A 89 8.72 -18.18 7.66
CA SER A 89 9.33 -16.96 7.11
C SER A 89 10.70 -16.72 7.73
N ARG A 90 11.74 -16.88 6.93
CA ARG A 90 13.12 -16.67 7.39
C ARG A 90 13.38 -15.28 7.96
N PRO A 91 12.91 -14.18 7.33
CA PRO A 91 13.07 -12.85 7.94
C PRO A 91 12.44 -12.74 9.31
N TYR A 92 11.28 -13.36 9.52
CA TYR A 92 10.60 -13.34 10.81
C TYR A 92 11.36 -14.17 11.88
N LEU A 93 11.86 -15.36 11.49
CA LEU A 93 12.53 -16.29 12.40
C LEU A 93 13.94 -15.85 12.79
N PHE A 94 14.66 -15.21 11.88
CA PHE A 94 16.09 -14.94 11.99
C PHE A 94 16.46 -13.45 12.06
N SER A 95 15.46 -12.56 12.14
CA SER A 95 15.66 -11.13 12.39
C SER A 95 15.13 -10.74 13.76
N ASN A 96 15.60 -9.60 14.24
CA ASN A 96 15.07 -9.03 15.47
C ASN A 96 13.64 -8.52 15.25
N SER A 97 12.81 -8.62 16.28
CA SER A 97 11.47 -8.02 16.32
C SER A 97 11.55 -6.49 16.25
N LEU A 98 10.48 -5.85 15.77
CA LEU A 98 10.35 -4.40 15.82
C LEU A 98 10.43 -3.91 17.27
N ALA A 99 11.10 -2.77 17.46
CA ALA A 99 11.17 -2.15 18.78
C ALA A 99 9.73 -1.76 19.24
N PRO A 100 9.40 -1.95 20.52
CA PRO A 100 8.07 -1.66 21.05
C PRO A 100 7.58 -0.25 20.77
N ALA A 101 8.48 0.74 20.78
CA ALA A 101 8.13 2.12 20.44
C ALA A 101 7.66 2.29 19.00
N ILE A 102 8.27 1.56 18.05
CA ILE A 102 7.85 1.56 16.63
C ILE A 102 6.48 0.89 16.49
N VAL A 103 6.25 -0.21 17.20
CA VAL A 103 4.96 -0.90 17.20
C VAL A 103 3.86 0.01 17.75
N ALA A 104 4.10 0.66 18.89
CA ALA A 104 3.15 1.59 19.49
C ALA A 104 2.82 2.78 18.56
N ALA A 105 3.84 3.38 17.94
CA ALA A 105 3.66 4.44 16.95
C ALA A 105 2.83 3.95 15.74
N SER A 106 3.10 2.75 15.24
CA SER A 106 2.38 2.16 14.11
C SER A 106 0.90 1.92 14.43
N ILE A 107 0.58 1.42 15.62
CA ILE A 107 -0.82 1.27 16.08
C ILE A 107 -1.51 2.65 16.08
N LYS A 108 -0.84 3.66 16.65
CA LYS A 108 -1.40 5.02 16.68
C LYS A 108 -1.62 5.60 15.29
N VAL A 109 -0.70 5.36 14.36
CA VAL A 109 -0.84 5.81 12.97
C VAL A 109 -2.04 5.15 12.28
N LEU A 110 -2.30 3.86 12.52
CA LEU A 110 -3.48 3.19 11.98
C LEU A 110 -4.78 3.83 12.46
N GLU A 111 -4.89 4.18 13.75
CA GLU A 111 -6.02 4.95 14.28
C GLU A 111 -6.17 6.32 13.59
N MET A 112 -5.05 6.99 13.33
CA MET A 112 -5.04 8.29 12.62
C MET A 112 -5.45 8.15 11.17
N VAL A 113 -5.11 7.05 10.49
CA VAL A 113 -5.55 6.78 9.11
C VAL A 113 -7.06 6.61 9.06
N GLU A 114 -7.66 5.88 10.01
CA GLU A 114 -9.11 5.70 10.07
C GLU A 114 -9.86 7.05 10.21
N SER A 115 -9.34 7.97 10.99
CA SER A 115 -9.95 9.31 11.21
C SER A 115 -9.41 10.40 10.28
N GLY A 116 -8.46 10.09 9.39
CA GLY A 116 -7.62 11.04 8.68
C GLY A 116 -8.13 11.49 7.31
N ALA A 117 -9.44 11.60 7.07
CA ALA A 117 -9.99 12.03 5.78
C ALA A 117 -9.41 13.37 5.31
N GLU A 118 -9.37 14.38 6.18
CA GLU A 118 -8.83 15.71 5.85
C GLU A 118 -7.35 15.67 5.43
N LEU A 119 -6.55 14.77 6.01
CA LEU A 119 -5.14 14.62 5.64
C LEU A 119 -5.02 14.02 4.23
N ARG A 120 -5.86 13.06 3.88
CA ARG A 120 -5.92 12.48 2.54
C ARG A 120 -6.36 13.52 1.51
N ASP A 121 -7.42 14.26 1.78
CA ASP A 121 -7.92 15.33 0.89
C ASP A 121 -6.83 16.38 0.62
N ARG A 122 -6.10 16.79 1.65
CA ARG A 122 -4.97 17.72 1.52
C ARG A 122 -3.83 17.13 0.70
N LEU A 123 -3.49 15.86 0.92
CA LEU A 123 -2.48 15.17 0.12
C LEU A 123 -2.84 15.16 -1.37
N TRP A 124 -4.07 14.78 -1.70
CA TRP A 124 -4.53 14.73 -3.09
C TRP A 124 -4.62 16.12 -3.72
N SER A 125 -5.03 17.13 -2.96
CA SER A 125 -5.02 18.52 -3.44
C SER A 125 -3.60 19.00 -3.74
N ASN A 126 -2.65 18.70 -2.88
CA ASN A 126 -1.24 19.04 -3.07
C ASN A 126 -0.64 18.28 -4.27
N ALA A 127 -0.97 17.01 -4.44
CA ALA A 127 -0.49 16.21 -5.58
C ALA A 127 -1.00 16.78 -6.91
N ARG A 128 -2.27 17.15 -7.01
CA ARG A 128 -2.84 17.81 -8.20
C ARG A 128 -2.16 19.15 -8.50
N LEU A 129 -2.00 19.99 -7.48
CA LEU A 129 -1.33 21.30 -7.63
C LEU A 129 0.13 21.13 -8.08
N PHE A 130 0.84 20.15 -7.51
CA PHE A 130 2.22 19.86 -7.92
C PHE A 130 2.30 19.42 -9.38
N ARG A 131 1.45 18.50 -9.82
CA ARG A 131 1.38 18.05 -11.22
C ARG A 131 1.11 19.23 -12.17
N GLU A 132 0.12 20.04 -11.86
CA GLU A 132 -0.24 21.22 -12.65
C GLU A 132 0.97 22.17 -12.82
N LYS A 133 1.60 22.56 -11.71
CA LYS A 133 2.73 23.49 -11.72
C LYS A 133 3.97 22.94 -12.44
N MET A 134 4.28 21.66 -12.23
CA MET A 134 5.43 21.02 -12.88
C MET A 134 5.20 20.91 -14.40
N SER A 135 4.00 20.49 -14.82
CA SER A 135 3.65 20.43 -16.25
C SER A 135 3.68 21.82 -16.89
N ALA A 136 3.17 22.86 -16.21
CA ALA A 136 3.23 24.24 -16.70
C ALA A 136 4.66 24.76 -16.79
N ALA A 137 5.58 24.27 -15.96
CA ALA A 137 7.00 24.58 -16.01
C ALA A 137 7.78 23.78 -17.08
N GLY A 138 7.11 22.92 -17.85
CA GLY A 138 7.70 22.15 -18.96
C GLY A 138 8.28 20.80 -18.56
N PHE A 139 8.05 20.31 -17.35
CA PHE A 139 8.49 18.97 -16.96
C PHE A 139 7.54 17.89 -17.48
N THR A 140 8.11 16.76 -17.89
CA THR A 140 7.34 15.56 -18.24
C THR A 140 7.18 14.71 -16.99
N LEU A 141 5.93 14.50 -16.59
CA LEU A 141 5.61 13.68 -15.42
C LEU A 141 5.21 12.28 -15.84
N ALA A 142 5.80 11.28 -15.21
CA ALA A 142 5.39 9.89 -15.36
C ALA A 142 4.33 9.48 -14.32
N GLY A 143 3.77 8.28 -14.53
CA GLY A 143 2.79 7.70 -13.63
C GLY A 143 1.36 8.25 -13.80
N ALA A 144 0.42 7.52 -13.22
CA ALA A 144 -0.99 7.86 -13.23
C ALA A 144 -1.33 8.88 -12.12
N ASP A 145 -2.61 9.03 -11.81
CA ASP A 145 -3.09 9.88 -10.71
C ASP A 145 -2.74 9.23 -9.35
N HIS A 146 -1.56 9.57 -8.88
CA HIS A 146 -0.98 9.05 -7.64
C HIS A 146 -0.20 10.17 -6.92
N ALA A 147 -0.10 10.07 -5.58
CA ALA A 147 0.62 11.06 -4.78
C ALA A 147 2.16 10.95 -4.91
N ILE A 148 2.67 9.81 -5.36
CA ILE A 148 4.07 9.65 -5.78
C ILE A 148 4.16 10.05 -7.25
N ILE A 149 4.93 11.08 -7.53
CA ILE A 149 4.98 11.73 -8.85
C ILE A 149 6.42 11.68 -9.37
N PRO A 150 6.75 10.73 -10.25
CA PRO A 150 8.05 10.73 -10.92
C PRO A 150 8.14 11.88 -11.92
N VAL A 151 9.30 12.54 -11.95
CA VAL A 151 9.62 13.67 -12.82
C VAL A 151 10.77 13.29 -13.75
#